data_8a15b6df26ac5a77c38453f1765137a2
#
_entry.id   8a15b6df26ac5a77c38453f1765137a2
#
_cell.length_a   1.000
_cell.length_b   1.000
_cell.length_c   1.000
_cell.angle_alpha   90.00
_cell.angle_beta   90.00
_cell.angle_gamma   90.00
#
_symmetry.space_group_name_H-M   'P 1'
#
loop_
_entity.id
_entity.type
_entity.pdbx_description
1 polymer ?
#
loop_
_entity_poly.entity_id
_entity_poly.type
_entity_poly.pdbx_seq_one_letter_code
_entity_poly.pdbx_strand_id
1 'polypeptide(L)'
;LSLKMRSVFQSIKNLPQEILDQLDDLITVRKLKKGDFLLREDQVCSEIVLIKKGILRSFFFSHQGNEITNCFAFENEFMGSFSSFITQKVAEENIQALTDTEIEVISKDGIEKLYQSSIYWQEVGRKIAEMEYVALQKRMISFQKLSGTQRYEELYQNHKNYIQLIPLQYLASYLGVTPRHLSRIRKAIL
;
A
#
# COMPACT_ATOMS: atom_id res chain seq x y z
N LEU A 1 -2.61 -13.55 -19.83
CA LEU A 1 -2.87 -13.38 -18.39
C LEU A 1 -3.49 -12.01 -18.17
N SER A 2 -4.73 -11.97 -17.66
CA SER A 2 -5.36 -10.68 -17.34
C SER A 2 -4.59 -10.00 -16.22
N LEU A 3 -4.10 -8.79 -16.47
CA LEU A 3 -3.41 -7.98 -15.46
C LEU A 3 -4.46 -7.39 -14.50
N LYS A 4 -4.27 -7.58 -13.20
CA LYS A 4 -5.16 -6.99 -12.17
C LYS A 4 -5.10 -5.47 -12.17
N MET A 5 -3.94 -4.90 -12.46
CA MET A 5 -3.73 -3.44 -12.54
C MET A 5 -4.65 -2.80 -13.59
N ARG A 6 -4.89 -3.47 -14.73
CA ARG A 6 -5.89 -3.02 -15.74
C ARG A 6 -7.28 -2.87 -15.12
N SER A 7 -7.72 -3.89 -14.38
CA SER A 7 -9.04 -3.89 -13.73
C SER A 7 -9.16 -2.79 -12.68
N VAL A 8 -8.10 -2.55 -11.91
CA VAL A 8 -8.07 -1.48 -10.91
C VAL A 8 -8.13 -0.11 -11.58
N PHE A 9 -7.32 0.15 -12.61
CA PHE A 9 -7.39 1.41 -13.34
C PHE A 9 -8.76 1.63 -13.99
N GLN A 10 -9.35 0.56 -14.56
CA GLN A 10 -10.70 0.62 -15.12
C GLN A 10 -11.77 0.98 -14.07
N SER A 11 -11.60 0.55 -12.82
CA SER A 11 -12.51 0.92 -11.72
C SER A 11 -12.36 2.37 -11.28
N ILE A 12 -11.15 2.94 -11.40
CA ILE A 12 -10.89 4.36 -11.07
C ILE A 12 -11.48 5.28 -12.13
N LYS A 13 -11.34 4.90 -13.39
CA LYS A 13 -11.88 5.64 -14.53
C LYS A 13 -12.20 4.66 -15.66
N ASN A 14 -13.39 4.80 -16.26
CA ASN A 14 -13.73 4.06 -17.46
C ASN A 14 -12.80 4.48 -18.62
N LEU A 15 -11.87 3.60 -18.98
CA LEU A 15 -10.85 3.82 -19.99
C LEU A 15 -11.20 3.07 -21.29
N PRO A 16 -11.00 3.66 -22.47
CA PRO A 16 -11.05 2.93 -23.74
C PRO A 16 -10.05 1.78 -23.78
N GLN A 17 -10.38 0.71 -24.52
CA GLN A 17 -9.54 -0.50 -24.58
C GLN A 17 -8.13 -0.19 -25.08
N GLU A 18 -7.98 0.63 -26.12
CA GLU A 18 -6.71 1.09 -26.69
C GLU A 18 -5.81 1.85 -25.70
N ILE A 19 -6.41 2.54 -24.73
CA ILE A 19 -5.68 3.18 -23.64
C ILE A 19 -5.19 2.12 -22.63
N LEU A 20 -6.04 1.16 -22.29
CA LEU A 20 -5.66 0.06 -21.40
C LEU A 20 -4.57 -0.84 -21.99
N ASP A 21 -4.56 -1.03 -23.31
CA ASP A 21 -3.56 -1.86 -23.98
C ASP A 21 -2.13 -1.29 -23.87
N GLN A 22 -1.99 0.01 -23.62
CA GLN A 22 -0.70 0.65 -23.37
C GLN A 22 -0.01 0.14 -22.08
N LEU A 23 -0.74 -0.54 -21.19
CA LEU A 23 -0.17 -1.12 -19.96
C LEU A 23 0.60 -2.41 -20.21
N ASP A 24 0.28 -3.14 -21.27
CA ASP A 24 0.70 -4.54 -21.41
C ASP A 24 2.23 -4.69 -21.49
N ASP A 25 2.91 -3.75 -22.12
CA ASP A 25 4.39 -3.73 -22.23
C ASP A 25 5.09 -3.03 -21.05
N LEU A 26 4.34 -2.39 -20.15
CA LEU A 26 4.88 -1.60 -19.05
C LEU A 26 4.77 -2.30 -17.69
N ILE A 27 3.93 -3.32 -17.59
CA ILE A 27 3.69 -4.04 -16.34
C ILE A 27 4.48 -5.34 -16.35
N THR A 28 5.24 -5.56 -15.27
CA THR A 28 5.90 -6.83 -15.01
C THR A 28 5.31 -7.49 -13.77
N VAL A 29 5.45 -8.83 -13.68
CA VAL A 29 5.01 -9.59 -12.50
C VAL A 29 6.23 -10.06 -11.73
N ARG A 30 6.22 -9.84 -10.42
CA ARG A 30 7.29 -10.24 -9.50
C ARG A 30 6.71 -10.95 -8.28
N LYS A 31 7.48 -11.90 -7.74
CA LYS A 31 7.16 -12.61 -6.50
C LYS A 31 8.17 -12.23 -5.43
N LEU A 32 7.66 -11.97 -4.25
CA LEU A 32 8.43 -11.73 -3.04
C LEU A 32 8.15 -12.86 -2.06
N LYS A 33 9.19 -13.36 -1.42
CA LYS A 33 9.04 -14.27 -0.29
C LYS A 33 8.72 -13.48 0.97
N LYS A 34 8.06 -14.14 1.93
CA LYS A 34 7.88 -13.55 3.26
C LYS A 34 9.23 -13.09 3.82
N GLY A 35 9.29 -11.81 4.23
CA GLY A 35 10.49 -11.16 4.74
C GLY A 35 11.29 -10.39 3.70
N ASP A 36 11.06 -10.59 2.40
CA ASP A 36 11.74 -9.83 1.35
C ASP A 36 11.33 -8.35 1.41
N PHE A 37 12.26 -7.49 1.05
CA PHE A 37 12.03 -6.05 0.95
C PHE A 37 11.72 -5.65 -0.48
N LEU A 38 10.65 -4.91 -0.67
CA LEU A 38 10.34 -4.21 -1.90
C LEU A 38 11.16 -2.91 -2.01
N LEU A 39 11.32 -2.21 -0.88
CA LEU A 39 12.06 -0.97 -0.75
C LEU A 39 12.71 -0.93 0.64
N ARG A 40 13.93 -0.44 0.72
CA ARG A 40 14.58 -0.09 1.99
C ARG A 40 14.66 1.43 2.14
N GLU A 41 14.65 1.91 3.37
CA GLU A 41 15.02 3.30 3.64
C GLU A 41 16.40 3.56 3.03
N ASP A 42 16.69 4.81 2.68
CA ASP A 42 17.89 5.24 1.95
C ASP A 42 17.96 4.81 0.46
N GLN A 43 16.97 4.09 -0.06
CA GLN A 43 16.80 3.82 -1.49
C GLN A 43 15.78 4.77 -2.10
N VAL A 44 15.92 5.07 -3.38
CA VAL A 44 14.92 5.84 -4.14
C VAL A 44 13.82 4.88 -4.63
N CYS A 45 12.56 5.21 -4.37
CA CYS A 45 11.43 4.47 -4.90
C CYS A 45 11.26 4.80 -6.39
N SER A 46 11.53 3.84 -7.25
CA SER A 46 11.44 3.97 -8.72
C SER A 46 10.27 3.21 -9.34
N GLU A 47 9.41 2.62 -8.52
CA GLU A 47 8.31 1.78 -8.98
C GLU A 47 7.11 1.86 -8.01
N ILE A 48 5.91 1.64 -8.57
CA ILE A 48 4.67 1.41 -7.82
C ILE A 48 4.21 -0.01 -8.12
N VAL A 49 3.69 -0.68 -7.11
CA VAL A 49 3.22 -2.06 -7.27
C VAL A 49 1.75 -2.17 -6.91
N LEU A 50 1.04 -3.08 -7.59
CA LEU A 50 -0.28 -3.56 -7.23
C LEU A 50 -0.15 -4.98 -6.66
N ILE A 51 -0.74 -5.23 -5.50
CA ILE A 51 -0.71 -6.55 -4.87
C ILE A 51 -1.74 -7.45 -5.55
N LYS A 52 -1.28 -8.53 -6.17
CA LYS A 52 -2.15 -9.59 -6.72
C LYS A 52 -2.57 -10.57 -5.65
N LYS A 53 -1.65 -10.89 -4.73
CA LYS A 53 -1.85 -11.81 -3.61
C LYS A 53 -0.83 -11.51 -2.53
N GLY A 54 -1.23 -11.55 -1.28
CA GLY A 54 -0.34 -11.39 -0.13
C GLY A 54 -0.51 -10.06 0.59
N ILE A 55 0.46 -9.70 1.41
CA ILE A 55 0.45 -8.52 2.28
C ILE A 55 1.81 -7.86 2.24
N LEU A 56 1.83 -6.57 1.96
CA LEU A 56 2.99 -5.70 2.16
C LEU A 56 2.76 -4.79 3.38
N ARG A 57 3.85 -4.44 4.04
CA ARG A 57 3.90 -3.52 5.17
C ARG A 57 4.89 -2.42 4.89
N SER A 58 4.51 -1.15 5.09
CA SER A 58 5.44 -0.03 5.19
C SER A 58 5.70 0.28 6.66
N PHE A 59 6.97 0.56 7.00
CA PHE A 59 7.38 0.93 8.35
C PHE A 59 8.67 1.75 8.33
N PHE A 60 8.88 2.51 9.39
CA PHE A 60 10.11 3.28 9.65
C PHE A 60 10.58 3.06 11.09
N PHE A 61 11.79 3.47 11.40
CA PHE A 61 12.33 3.40 12.75
C PHE A 61 12.11 4.71 13.51
N SER A 62 11.62 4.61 14.74
CA SER A 62 11.57 5.74 15.65
C SER A 62 13.00 6.13 16.11
N HIS A 63 13.16 7.30 16.74
CA HIS A 63 14.42 7.71 17.36
C HIS A 63 14.95 6.72 18.41
N GLN A 64 14.09 5.86 18.96
CA GLN A 64 14.46 4.81 19.91
C GLN A 64 14.81 3.48 19.23
N GLY A 65 14.80 3.41 17.88
CA GLY A 65 15.07 2.20 17.10
C GLY A 65 13.90 1.21 17.03
N ASN A 66 12.69 1.61 17.48
CA ASN A 66 11.51 0.74 17.36
C ASN A 66 10.87 0.86 15.97
N GLU A 67 10.45 -0.27 15.41
CA GLU A 67 9.69 -0.28 14.16
C GLU A 67 8.28 0.30 14.36
N ILE A 68 7.96 1.31 13.60
CA ILE A 68 6.64 1.93 13.54
C ILE A 68 5.98 1.58 12.22
N THR A 69 4.92 0.79 12.26
CA THR A 69 4.15 0.45 11.06
C THR A 69 3.35 1.66 10.59
N ASN A 70 3.63 2.10 9.37
CA ASN A 70 2.94 3.20 8.72
C ASN A 70 1.65 2.74 8.06
N CYS A 71 1.73 1.72 7.17
CA CYS A 71 0.56 1.15 6.54
C CYS A 71 0.74 -0.34 6.22
N PHE A 72 -0.36 -0.99 5.92
CA PHE A 72 -0.44 -2.27 5.23
C PHE A 72 -1.10 -2.07 3.88
N ALA A 73 -0.74 -2.89 2.90
CA ALA A 73 -1.48 -3.01 1.67
C ALA A 73 -1.80 -4.49 1.39
N PHE A 74 -2.99 -4.71 0.88
CA PHE A 74 -3.61 -6.01 0.65
C PHE A 74 -3.89 -6.23 -0.84
N GLU A 75 -4.52 -7.34 -1.19
CA GLU A 75 -4.89 -7.62 -2.58
C GLU A 75 -5.70 -6.50 -3.21
N ASN A 76 -5.35 -6.15 -4.45
CA ASN A 76 -5.91 -5.06 -5.26
C ASN A 76 -5.59 -3.64 -4.75
N GLU A 77 -4.67 -3.50 -3.82
CA GLU A 77 -4.19 -2.20 -3.35
C GLU A 77 -2.79 -1.89 -3.89
N PHE A 78 -2.53 -0.60 -4.11
CA PHE A 78 -1.21 -0.12 -4.51
C PHE A 78 -0.29 0.01 -3.30
N MET A 79 1.02 -0.15 -3.56
CA MET A 79 2.07 0.09 -2.59
C MET A 79 3.30 0.72 -3.26
N GLY A 80 3.91 1.66 -2.56
CA GLY A 80 5.16 2.34 -2.89
C GLY A 80 5.42 3.44 -1.87
N SER A 81 6.65 3.93 -1.77
CA SER A 81 6.94 5.15 -1.03
C SER A 81 6.57 6.35 -1.91
N PHE A 82 5.35 6.85 -1.76
CA PHE A 82 4.77 7.83 -2.68
C PHE A 82 5.55 9.15 -2.69
N SER A 83 6.04 9.61 -1.53
CA SER A 83 6.86 10.82 -1.45
C SER A 83 8.21 10.64 -2.16
N SER A 84 8.89 9.50 -1.94
CA SER A 84 10.13 9.17 -2.63
C SER A 84 9.91 9.00 -4.14
N PHE A 85 8.84 8.32 -4.54
CA PHE A 85 8.48 8.12 -5.94
C PHE A 85 8.26 9.44 -6.70
N ILE A 86 7.58 10.41 -6.08
CA ILE A 86 7.33 11.72 -6.70
C ILE A 86 8.58 12.58 -6.71
N THR A 87 9.27 12.69 -5.56
CA THR A 87 10.38 13.63 -5.39
C THR A 87 11.70 13.10 -5.88
N GLN A 88 11.81 11.77 -6.10
CA GLN A 88 13.05 11.05 -6.44
C GLN A 88 14.17 11.26 -5.41
N LYS A 89 13.77 11.55 -4.17
CA LYS A 89 14.65 11.52 -2.99
C LYS A 89 14.58 10.14 -2.33
N VAL A 90 15.58 9.82 -1.51
CA VAL A 90 15.60 8.57 -0.74
C VAL A 90 14.35 8.43 0.13
N ALA A 91 13.87 7.21 0.26
CA ALA A 91 12.72 6.87 1.10
C ALA A 91 13.11 6.93 2.59
N GLU A 92 12.18 7.38 3.41
CA GLU A 92 12.29 7.39 4.88
C GLU A 92 11.62 6.15 5.52
N GLU A 93 11.24 5.17 4.69
CA GLU A 93 10.51 3.99 5.12
C GLU A 93 10.99 2.73 4.40
N ASN A 94 10.76 1.61 5.03
CA ASN A 94 10.97 0.28 4.47
C ASN A 94 9.63 -0.30 4.03
N ILE A 95 9.60 -1.06 2.92
CA ILE A 95 8.43 -1.83 2.48
C ILE A 95 8.83 -3.31 2.42
N GLN A 96 8.13 -4.14 3.19
CA GLN A 96 8.45 -5.56 3.39
C GLN A 96 7.24 -6.46 3.19
N ALA A 97 7.46 -7.64 2.60
CA ALA A 97 6.46 -8.69 2.45
C ALA A 97 6.22 -9.42 3.78
N LEU A 98 4.98 -9.43 4.27
CA LEU A 98 4.58 -10.18 5.48
C LEU A 98 4.19 -11.62 5.17
N THR A 99 3.86 -11.92 3.94
CA THR A 99 3.54 -13.24 3.41
C THR A 99 4.27 -13.45 2.08
N ASP A 100 4.27 -14.65 1.53
CA ASP A 100 4.61 -14.84 0.12
C ASP A 100 3.65 -13.99 -0.71
N THR A 101 4.17 -13.06 -1.51
CA THR A 101 3.41 -12.00 -2.18
C THR A 101 3.70 -11.99 -3.67
N GLU A 102 2.65 -11.91 -4.47
CA GLU A 102 2.74 -11.69 -5.93
C GLU A 102 2.26 -10.28 -6.26
N ILE A 103 3.06 -9.55 -7.02
CA ILE A 103 2.82 -8.14 -7.36
C ILE A 103 2.91 -7.91 -8.87
N GLU A 104 2.12 -6.97 -9.36
CA GLU A 104 2.31 -6.32 -10.64
C GLU A 104 3.06 -5.01 -10.40
N VAL A 105 4.07 -4.75 -11.20
CA VAL A 105 5.00 -3.65 -11.03
C VAL A 105 4.96 -2.73 -12.24
N ILE A 106 4.87 -1.45 -12.02
CA ILE A 106 5.06 -0.42 -13.03
C ILE A 106 6.17 0.54 -12.59
N SER A 107 7.15 0.77 -13.46
CA SER A 107 8.25 1.67 -13.17
C SER A 107 7.82 3.14 -13.29
N LYS A 108 8.61 4.05 -12.67
CA LYS A 108 8.41 5.48 -12.82
C LYS A 108 8.47 5.90 -14.31
N ASP A 109 9.43 5.39 -15.06
CA ASP A 109 9.54 5.69 -16.50
C ASP A 109 8.30 5.18 -17.27
N GLY A 110 7.74 4.04 -16.87
CA GLY A 110 6.49 3.52 -17.43
C GLY A 110 5.32 4.45 -17.17
N ILE A 111 5.17 4.94 -15.94
CA ILE A 111 4.13 5.92 -15.56
C ILE A 111 4.31 7.24 -16.32
N GLU A 112 5.53 7.74 -16.43
CA GLU A 112 5.81 8.98 -17.19
C GLU A 112 5.45 8.82 -18.69
N LYS A 113 5.77 7.67 -19.29
CA LYS A 113 5.35 7.36 -20.67
C LYS A 113 3.82 7.37 -20.81
N LEU A 114 3.09 6.79 -19.85
CA LEU A 114 1.63 6.83 -19.86
C LEU A 114 1.10 8.27 -19.77
N TYR A 115 1.65 9.09 -18.87
CA TYR A 115 1.24 10.49 -18.73
C TYR A 115 1.50 11.32 -20.01
N GLN A 116 2.58 11.02 -20.73
CA GLN A 116 2.88 11.67 -22.01
C GLN A 116 2.01 11.16 -23.16
N SER A 117 1.52 9.91 -23.09
CA SER A 117 0.75 9.30 -24.17
C SER A 117 -0.70 9.76 -24.23
N SER A 118 -1.32 10.10 -23.09
CA SER A 118 -2.74 10.40 -23.05
C SER A 118 -3.18 11.17 -21.80
N ILE A 119 -4.12 12.11 -22.01
CA ILE A 119 -4.81 12.82 -20.93
C ILE A 119 -5.57 11.87 -20.00
N TYR A 120 -6.01 10.71 -20.47
CA TYR A 120 -6.67 9.71 -19.64
C TYR A 120 -5.78 9.24 -18.50
N TRP A 121 -4.49 9.01 -18.75
CA TRP A 121 -3.53 8.58 -17.73
C TRP A 121 -3.21 9.70 -16.73
N GLN A 122 -3.14 10.95 -17.18
CA GLN A 122 -2.98 12.09 -16.26
C GLN A 122 -4.18 12.21 -15.31
N GLU A 123 -5.40 11.99 -15.81
CA GLU A 123 -6.60 11.97 -14.97
C GLU A 123 -6.63 10.79 -13.99
N VAL A 124 -6.18 9.61 -14.41
CA VAL A 124 -6.02 8.45 -13.51
C VAL A 124 -5.01 8.77 -12.40
N GLY A 125 -3.84 9.31 -12.76
CA GLY A 125 -2.82 9.70 -11.79
C GLY A 125 -3.31 10.75 -10.80
N ARG A 126 -4.03 11.78 -11.28
CA ARG A 126 -4.65 12.78 -10.42
C ARG A 126 -5.66 12.16 -9.45
N LYS A 127 -6.55 11.28 -9.93
CA LYS A 127 -7.53 10.60 -9.07
C LYS A 127 -6.87 9.72 -8.01
N ILE A 128 -5.81 9.01 -8.36
CA ILE A 128 -5.04 8.22 -7.38
C ILE A 128 -4.46 9.15 -6.31
N ALA A 129 -3.82 10.25 -6.70
CA ALA A 129 -3.27 11.20 -5.75
C ALA A 129 -4.35 11.82 -4.83
N GLU A 130 -5.53 12.14 -5.37
CA GLU A 130 -6.68 12.60 -4.58
C GLU A 130 -7.17 11.53 -3.59
N MET A 131 -7.24 10.27 -4.00
CA MET A 131 -7.63 9.15 -3.14
C MET A 131 -6.61 8.93 -2.01
N GLU A 132 -5.31 8.96 -2.31
CA GLU A 132 -4.24 8.86 -1.32
C GLU A 132 -4.28 10.02 -0.31
N TYR A 133 -4.49 11.25 -0.78
CA TYR A 133 -4.64 12.40 0.11
C TYR A 133 -5.82 12.23 1.09
N VAL A 134 -6.99 11.79 0.57
CA VAL A 134 -8.17 11.55 1.40
C VAL A 134 -7.93 10.41 2.40
N ALA A 135 -7.27 9.34 1.97
CA ALA A 135 -6.92 8.21 2.85
C ALA A 135 -5.97 8.66 3.98
N LEU A 136 -4.93 9.43 3.65
CA LEU A 136 -3.99 10.00 4.62
C LEU A 136 -4.70 10.92 5.62
N GLN A 137 -5.58 11.82 5.15
CA GLN A 137 -6.37 12.70 6.01
C GLN A 137 -7.29 11.91 6.95
N LYS A 138 -8.00 10.90 6.44
CA LYS A 138 -8.84 10.01 7.26
C LYS A 138 -8.03 9.31 8.34
N ARG A 139 -6.85 8.80 7.99
CA ARG A 139 -5.96 8.16 8.95
C ARG A 139 -5.51 9.11 10.06
N MET A 140 -5.12 10.33 9.72
CA MET A 140 -4.74 11.35 10.69
C MET A 140 -5.91 11.69 11.64
N ILE A 141 -7.11 11.88 11.11
CA ILE A 141 -8.32 12.14 11.89
C ILE A 141 -8.66 10.94 12.79
N SER A 142 -8.53 9.72 12.28
CA SER A 142 -8.78 8.48 13.04
C SER A 142 -7.90 8.39 14.30
N PHE A 143 -6.62 8.76 14.20
CA PHE A 143 -5.73 8.80 15.36
C PHE A 143 -6.14 9.84 16.41
N GLN A 144 -6.76 10.94 16.00
CA GLN A 144 -7.21 12.00 16.91
C GLN A 144 -8.58 11.73 17.53
N LYS A 145 -9.50 11.08 16.78
CA LYS A 145 -10.90 10.92 17.18
C LYS A 145 -11.22 9.55 17.78
N LEU A 146 -10.57 8.50 17.29
CA LEU A 146 -10.97 7.12 17.61
C LEU A 146 -10.05 6.50 18.67
N SER A 147 -10.64 5.69 19.54
CA SER A 147 -9.89 4.81 20.43
C SER A 147 -9.19 3.69 19.66
N GLY A 148 -8.19 3.06 20.27
CA GLY A 148 -7.52 1.88 19.68
C GLY A 148 -8.48 0.74 19.36
N THR A 149 -9.55 0.56 20.16
CA THR A 149 -10.59 -0.42 19.90
C THR A 149 -11.37 -0.10 18.63
N GLN A 150 -11.83 1.14 18.47
CA GLN A 150 -12.56 1.56 17.28
C GLN A 150 -11.72 1.47 16.01
N ARG A 151 -10.43 1.86 16.07
CA ARG A 151 -9.51 1.68 14.93
C ARG A 151 -9.30 0.20 14.56
N TYR A 152 -9.26 -0.68 15.55
CA TYR A 152 -9.20 -2.13 15.31
C TYR A 152 -10.49 -2.66 14.67
N GLU A 153 -11.66 -2.22 15.13
CA GLU A 153 -12.97 -2.62 14.57
C GLU A 153 -13.09 -2.19 13.10
N GLU A 154 -12.73 -0.95 12.76
CA GLU A 154 -12.71 -0.47 11.37
C GLU A 154 -11.80 -1.34 10.48
N LEU A 155 -10.59 -1.62 10.95
CA LEU A 155 -9.64 -2.46 10.21
C LEU A 155 -10.16 -3.90 10.08
N TYR A 156 -10.75 -4.45 11.13
CA TYR A 156 -11.32 -5.79 11.14
C TYR A 156 -12.47 -5.93 10.15
N GLN A 157 -13.37 -4.96 10.08
CA GLN A 157 -14.51 -4.97 9.15
C GLN A 157 -14.04 -4.98 7.69
N ASN A 158 -13.00 -4.22 7.37
CA ASN A 158 -12.52 -4.07 6.00
C ASN A 158 -11.56 -5.19 5.56
N HIS A 159 -10.78 -5.78 6.49
CA HIS A 159 -9.68 -6.70 6.16
C HIS A 159 -9.66 -7.96 7.02
N LYS A 160 -10.83 -8.49 7.39
CA LYS A 160 -10.99 -9.64 8.30
C LYS A 160 -10.09 -10.83 7.94
N ASN A 161 -9.98 -11.14 6.64
CA ASN A 161 -9.21 -12.30 6.16
C ASN A 161 -7.69 -12.12 6.31
N TYR A 162 -7.21 -10.89 6.41
CA TYR A 162 -5.77 -10.57 6.45
C TYR A 162 -5.25 -10.30 7.86
N ILE A 163 -6.09 -9.76 8.74
CA ILE A 163 -5.69 -9.37 10.11
C ILE A 163 -5.04 -10.52 10.90
N GLN A 164 -5.50 -11.75 10.68
CA GLN A 164 -4.96 -12.93 11.36
C GLN A 164 -3.54 -13.31 10.89
N LEU A 165 -3.17 -12.89 9.68
CA LEU A 165 -1.85 -13.13 9.08
C LEU A 165 -0.80 -12.11 9.52
N ILE A 166 -1.24 -10.99 10.12
CA ILE A 166 -0.35 -9.92 10.56
C ILE A 166 0.16 -10.20 11.98
N PRO A 167 1.48 -10.19 12.22
CA PRO A 167 2.05 -10.30 13.56
C PRO A 167 1.47 -9.24 14.50
N LEU A 168 1.14 -9.66 15.74
CA LEU A 168 0.47 -8.82 16.73
C LEU A 168 1.21 -7.49 16.99
N GLN A 169 2.53 -7.53 17.03
CA GLN A 169 3.37 -6.34 17.26
C GLN A 169 3.22 -5.30 16.13
N TYR A 170 3.17 -5.73 14.87
CA TYR A 170 3.02 -4.83 13.73
C TYR A 170 1.62 -4.21 13.67
N LEU A 171 0.62 -5.04 13.96
CA LEU A 171 -0.77 -4.57 14.03
C LEU A 171 -0.97 -3.59 15.19
N ALA A 172 -0.39 -3.86 16.36
CA ALA A 172 -0.45 -2.97 17.51
C ALA A 172 0.24 -1.63 17.21
N SER A 173 1.42 -1.65 16.58
CA SER A 173 2.13 -0.47 16.13
C SER A 173 1.29 0.35 15.15
N TYR A 174 0.69 -0.29 14.14
CA TYR A 174 -0.20 0.35 13.16
C TYR A 174 -1.40 1.05 13.81
N LEU A 175 -1.97 0.43 14.86
CA LEU A 175 -3.13 0.95 15.60
C LEU A 175 -2.76 1.96 16.69
N GLY A 176 -1.46 2.21 16.94
CA GLY A 176 -1.00 3.10 17.99
C GLY A 176 -1.35 2.60 19.40
N VAL A 177 -1.31 1.29 19.61
CA VAL A 177 -1.57 0.66 20.93
C VAL A 177 -0.45 -0.32 21.28
N THR A 178 -0.38 -0.73 22.55
CA THR A 178 0.56 -1.79 22.95
C THR A 178 0.06 -3.18 22.51
N PRO A 179 0.96 -4.16 22.25
CA PRO A 179 0.55 -5.53 21.93
C PRO A 179 -0.36 -6.15 23.01
N ARG A 180 -0.10 -5.85 24.29
CA ARG A 180 -0.95 -6.30 25.42
C ARG A 180 -2.35 -5.70 25.37
N HIS A 181 -2.49 -4.44 24.99
CA HIS A 181 -3.78 -3.79 24.80
C HIS A 181 -4.54 -4.40 23.63
N LEU A 182 -3.85 -4.58 22.46
CA LEU A 182 -4.46 -5.22 21.29
C LEU A 182 -4.92 -6.65 21.57
N SER A 183 -4.16 -7.42 22.35
CA SER A 183 -4.57 -8.77 22.78
C SER A 183 -5.89 -8.75 23.57
N ARG A 184 -6.10 -7.73 24.44
CA ARG A 184 -7.38 -7.57 25.18
C ARG A 184 -8.52 -7.15 24.25
N ILE A 185 -8.29 -6.23 23.33
CA ILE A 185 -9.28 -5.81 22.31
C ILE A 185 -9.76 -7.03 21.52
N ARG A 186 -8.83 -7.85 21.02
CA ARG A 186 -9.17 -9.07 20.26
C ARG A 186 -10.05 -10.03 21.03
N LYS A 187 -9.77 -10.25 22.32
CA LYS A 187 -10.59 -11.14 23.18
C LYS A 187 -12.00 -10.60 23.44
N ALA A 188 -12.20 -9.30 23.35
CA ALA A 188 -13.49 -8.68 23.57
C ALA A 188 -14.38 -8.64 22.30
N ILE A 189 -13.78 -8.74 21.11
CA ILE A 189 -14.47 -8.61 19.81
C ILE A 189 -14.66 -9.97 19.13
N LEU A 190 -13.78 -10.95 19.37
CA LEU A 190 -13.81 -12.31 18.82
C LEU A 190 -14.42 -13.30 19.80
#